data_29b82db08a846b1cba872f104e7b81e0
#
_entry.id   29b82db08a846b1cba872f104e7b81e0
#
_cell.length_a   1.000
_cell.length_b   1.000
_cell.length_c   1.000
_cell.angle_alpha   90.00
_cell.angle_beta   90.00
_cell.angle_gamma   90.00
#
_symmetry.space_group_name_H-M   'P 1'
#
loop_
_entity.id
_entity.type
_entity.pdbx_description
1 polymer ?
#
loop_
_entity_poly.entity_id
_entity_poly.type
_entity_poly.pdbx_seq_one_letter_code
_entity_poly.pdbx_strand_id
1 'polypeptide(L)'
;GNGTASRETDKLVQDVMKRYPEARLTKIVVSEAGASVYSASELAAKEFPDLDVSIRGAVSIARRLQDPLAELVKIEPKSIGVGQYQHDVSQTKLARNLDAVVEDCVNAVGVDVNTASVPLLTRISGLNGSLASNIVSYRDSHGAFRSRDDLKKVPRLGEKTFEQAAGF
;
A
#
# COMPACT_ATOMS: atom_id res chain seq x y z
N GLY A 1 16.24 -5.30 3.59
CA GLY A 1 17.08 -5.19 4.78
C GLY A 1 18.14 -4.11 4.65
N ASN A 2 18.47 -3.46 5.75
CA ASN A 2 19.46 -2.40 5.80
C ASN A 2 20.81 -2.91 6.34
N GLY A 3 21.92 -2.39 5.74
CA GLY A 3 23.27 -2.61 6.25
C GLY A 3 23.77 -4.05 6.14
N THR A 4 24.49 -4.53 7.15
CA THR A 4 25.22 -5.81 7.15
C THR A 4 24.27 -7.01 7.03
N ALA A 5 23.20 -7.03 7.81
CA ALA A 5 22.22 -8.12 7.80
C ALA A 5 21.59 -8.34 6.42
N SER A 6 21.35 -7.26 5.69
CA SER A 6 20.86 -7.32 4.30
C SER A 6 21.85 -8.03 3.37
N ARG A 7 23.14 -7.72 3.51
CA ARG A 7 24.20 -8.35 2.71
C ARG A 7 24.36 -9.84 3.02
N GLU A 8 24.26 -10.21 4.28
CA GLU A 8 24.34 -11.62 4.71
C GLU A 8 23.16 -12.43 4.18
N THR A 9 21.93 -11.89 4.29
CA THR A 9 20.72 -12.50 3.74
C THR A 9 20.83 -12.64 2.22
N ASP A 10 21.33 -11.61 1.53
CA ASP A 10 21.53 -11.61 0.09
C ASP A 10 22.50 -12.72 -0.35
N LYS A 11 23.62 -12.87 0.38
CA LYS A 11 24.59 -13.92 0.14
C LYS A 11 23.99 -15.31 0.37
N LEU A 12 23.24 -15.51 1.46
CA LEU A 12 22.56 -16.77 1.74
C LEU A 12 21.61 -17.15 0.60
N VAL A 13 20.78 -16.19 0.15
CA VAL A 13 19.85 -16.43 -0.96
C VAL A 13 20.60 -16.82 -2.24
N GLN A 14 21.73 -16.13 -2.55
CA GLN A 14 22.56 -16.49 -3.70
C GLN A 14 23.11 -17.92 -3.61
N ASP A 15 23.58 -18.32 -2.43
CA ASP A 15 24.14 -19.66 -2.21
C ASP A 15 23.05 -20.74 -2.32
N VAL A 16 21.83 -20.47 -1.85
CA VAL A 16 20.68 -21.36 -2.04
C VAL A 16 20.32 -21.48 -3.53
N MET A 17 20.27 -20.37 -4.26
CA MET A 17 19.97 -20.39 -5.70
C MET A 17 21.00 -21.19 -6.49
N LYS A 18 22.29 -21.14 -6.12
CA LYS A 18 23.34 -21.95 -6.75
C LYS A 18 23.17 -23.44 -6.50
N ARG A 19 22.62 -23.83 -5.34
CA ARG A 19 22.35 -25.24 -4.98
C ARG A 19 21.14 -25.83 -5.71
N TYR A 20 20.20 -24.96 -6.14
CA TYR A 20 18.94 -25.36 -6.78
C TYR A 20 18.74 -24.61 -8.12
N PRO A 21 19.63 -24.78 -9.09
CA PRO A 21 19.57 -24.04 -10.36
C PRO A 21 18.32 -24.40 -11.19
N GLU A 22 17.76 -25.58 -10.99
CA GLU A 22 16.53 -26.04 -11.62
C GLU A 22 15.29 -25.23 -11.22
N ALA A 23 15.31 -24.58 -10.07
CA ALA A 23 14.20 -23.75 -9.59
C ALA A 23 14.04 -22.42 -10.36
N ARG A 24 15.06 -22.03 -11.16
CA ARG A 24 15.08 -20.80 -11.99
C ARG A 24 14.61 -19.54 -11.24
N LEU A 25 15.02 -19.41 -9.98
CA LEU A 25 14.63 -18.29 -9.13
C LEU A 25 15.32 -17.00 -9.56
N THR A 26 14.60 -15.89 -9.46
CA THR A 26 15.16 -14.54 -9.61
C THR A 26 15.12 -13.84 -8.25
N LYS A 27 16.25 -13.28 -7.83
CA LYS A 27 16.37 -12.51 -6.60
C LYS A 27 16.16 -11.03 -6.90
N ILE A 28 15.32 -10.38 -6.10
CA ILE A 28 15.09 -8.93 -6.17
C ILE A 28 15.20 -8.35 -4.76
N VAL A 29 15.89 -7.21 -4.65
CA VAL A 29 15.99 -6.43 -3.42
C VAL A 29 14.86 -5.40 -3.42
N VAL A 30 14.06 -5.39 -2.37
CA VAL A 30 12.93 -4.46 -2.19
C VAL A 30 13.20 -3.62 -0.94
N SER A 31 12.85 -2.32 -1.00
CA SER A 31 12.97 -1.42 0.14
C SER A 31 12.09 -1.89 1.31
N GLU A 32 12.65 -1.91 2.52
CA GLU A 32 11.93 -2.18 3.76
C GLU A 32 11.48 -0.92 4.51
N ALA A 33 11.71 0.27 3.93
CA ALA A 33 11.39 1.54 4.57
C ALA A 33 9.96 1.55 5.13
N GLY A 34 9.79 1.88 6.41
CA GLY A 34 8.50 1.94 7.09
C GLY A 34 7.81 0.58 7.36
N ALA A 35 8.41 -0.56 6.99
CA ALA A 35 7.79 -1.87 7.21
C ALA A 35 7.55 -2.19 8.69
N SER A 36 8.44 -1.76 9.58
CA SER A 36 8.27 -1.91 11.03
C SER A 36 7.11 -1.05 11.57
N VAL A 37 6.90 0.14 11.02
CA VAL A 37 5.76 1.00 11.37
C VAL A 37 4.45 0.33 10.96
N TYR A 38 4.38 -0.18 9.73
CA TYR A 38 3.21 -0.91 9.26
C TYR A 38 2.93 -2.15 10.11
N SER A 39 3.95 -2.99 10.34
CA SER A 39 3.77 -4.28 11.03
C SER A 39 3.22 -4.15 12.45
N ALA A 40 3.53 -3.04 13.14
CA ALA A 40 3.02 -2.71 14.46
C ALA A 40 1.67 -1.96 14.45
N SER A 41 1.14 -1.63 13.27
CA SER A 41 -0.10 -0.85 13.13
C SER A 41 -1.35 -1.69 13.41
N GLU A 42 -2.43 -0.99 13.78
CA GLU A 42 -3.77 -1.59 13.91
C GLU A 42 -4.25 -2.20 12.58
N LEU A 43 -3.90 -1.55 11.45
CA LEU A 43 -4.23 -2.05 10.12
C LEU A 43 -3.59 -3.42 9.88
N ALA A 44 -2.30 -3.57 10.17
CA ALA A 44 -1.60 -4.85 9.99
C ALA A 44 -2.16 -5.94 10.92
N ALA A 45 -2.56 -5.57 12.14
CA ALA A 45 -3.22 -6.49 13.07
C ALA A 45 -4.57 -6.97 12.55
N LYS A 46 -5.34 -6.12 11.85
CA LYS A 46 -6.61 -6.49 11.21
C LYS A 46 -6.40 -7.33 9.95
N GLU A 47 -5.38 -7.01 9.14
CA GLU A 47 -5.07 -7.80 7.94
C GLU A 47 -4.54 -9.20 8.24
N PHE A 48 -3.78 -9.33 9.33
CA PHE A 48 -3.11 -10.58 9.72
C PHE A 48 -3.20 -10.79 11.24
N PRO A 49 -4.39 -11.11 11.78
CA PRO A 49 -4.59 -11.24 13.22
C PRO A 49 -3.74 -12.36 13.84
N ASP A 50 -3.52 -13.44 13.10
CA ASP A 50 -2.84 -14.63 13.59
C ASP A 50 -1.33 -14.64 13.32
N LEU A 51 -0.78 -13.62 12.66
CA LEU A 51 0.63 -13.53 12.36
C LEU A 51 1.38 -12.67 13.37
N ASP A 52 2.60 -13.10 13.68
CA ASP A 52 3.56 -12.29 14.44
C ASP A 52 3.92 -11.00 13.69
N VAL A 53 4.28 -9.95 14.44
CA VAL A 53 4.65 -8.63 13.91
C VAL A 53 5.77 -8.72 12.87
N SER A 54 6.78 -9.57 13.10
CA SER A 54 7.89 -9.76 12.16
C SER A 54 7.42 -10.37 10.84
N ILE A 55 6.49 -11.32 10.91
CA ILE A 55 5.92 -11.96 9.71
C ILE A 55 5.02 -10.98 8.94
N ARG A 56 4.23 -10.15 9.64
CA ARG A 56 3.44 -9.08 8.99
C ARG A 56 4.35 -8.15 8.18
N GLY A 57 5.50 -7.75 8.74
CA GLY A 57 6.51 -6.94 8.06
C GLY A 57 7.09 -7.63 6.83
N ALA A 58 7.43 -8.91 6.94
CA ALA A 58 7.97 -9.71 5.84
C ALA A 58 6.95 -9.84 4.69
N VAL A 59 5.69 -10.09 4.99
CA VAL A 59 4.61 -10.14 3.99
C VAL A 59 4.46 -8.81 3.26
N SER A 60 4.45 -7.68 4.00
CA SER A 60 4.38 -6.34 3.40
C SER A 60 5.55 -6.08 2.45
N ILE A 61 6.79 -6.39 2.86
CA ILE A 61 7.97 -6.24 2.01
C ILE A 61 7.85 -7.08 0.74
N ALA A 62 7.39 -8.32 0.85
CA ALA A 62 7.21 -9.20 -0.31
C ALA A 62 6.14 -8.66 -1.28
N ARG A 63 5.02 -8.15 -0.75
CA ARG A 63 3.94 -7.56 -1.55
C ARG A 63 4.34 -6.28 -2.28
N ARG A 64 5.34 -5.54 -1.79
CA ARG A 64 5.88 -4.36 -2.50
C ARG A 64 6.47 -4.68 -3.87
N LEU A 65 6.88 -5.93 -4.09
CA LEU A 65 7.30 -6.37 -5.41
C LEU A 65 6.13 -6.49 -6.39
N GLN A 66 4.96 -6.88 -5.88
CA GLN A 66 3.75 -7.07 -6.68
C GLN A 66 3.03 -5.74 -6.95
N ASP A 67 2.80 -4.98 -5.89
CA ASP A 67 2.15 -3.66 -5.95
C ASP A 67 2.73 -2.74 -4.87
N PRO A 68 3.79 -1.97 -5.21
CA PRO A 68 4.44 -1.07 -4.26
C PRO A 68 3.50 0.03 -3.76
N LEU A 69 2.62 0.55 -4.61
CA LEU A 69 1.72 1.63 -4.24
C LEU A 69 0.69 1.17 -3.21
N ALA A 70 0.06 0.01 -3.43
CA ALA A 70 -0.92 -0.56 -2.52
C ALA A 70 -0.36 -0.82 -1.12
N GLU A 71 0.93 -1.15 -1.01
CA GLU A 71 1.58 -1.38 0.28
C GLU A 71 2.08 -0.07 0.93
N LEU A 72 2.68 0.83 0.16
CA LEU A 72 3.26 2.06 0.69
C LEU A 72 2.21 3.05 1.21
N VAL A 73 1.01 3.08 0.62
CA VAL A 73 -0.09 3.95 1.10
C VAL A 73 -0.62 3.55 2.49
N LYS A 74 -0.30 2.36 2.98
CA LYS A 74 -0.64 1.90 4.34
C LYS A 74 0.23 2.53 5.42
N ILE A 75 1.31 3.22 5.03
CA ILE A 75 2.32 3.80 5.92
C ILE A 75 2.22 5.32 5.83
N GLU A 76 2.27 5.98 6.98
CA GLU A 76 2.35 7.43 7.01
C GLU A 76 3.62 7.90 6.28
N PRO A 77 3.52 8.78 5.25
CA PRO A 77 4.66 9.11 4.38
C PRO A 77 5.90 9.63 5.13
N LYS A 78 5.71 10.45 6.16
CA LYS A 78 6.83 10.96 6.97
C LYS A 78 7.59 9.87 7.75
N SER A 79 7.00 8.69 7.96
CA SER A 79 7.64 7.55 8.61
C SER A 79 8.60 6.79 7.69
N ILE A 80 8.58 7.07 6.39
CA ILE A 80 9.47 6.42 5.41
C ILE A 80 10.83 7.13 5.31
N GLY A 81 10.93 8.37 5.77
CA GLY A 81 12.11 9.21 5.62
C GLY A 81 12.14 9.92 4.27
N VAL A 82 11.71 11.19 4.25
CA VAL A 82 11.53 11.98 3.02
C VAL A 82 12.63 13.01 2.79
N GLY A 83 13.46 13.26 3.79
CA GLY A 83 14.57 14.19 3.66
C GLY A 83 15.42 14.33 4.91
N GLN A 84 16.68 14.76 4.71
CA GLN A 84 17.64 14.93 5.80
C GLN A 84 17.15 15.89 6.89
N TYR A 85 16.46 16.96 6.50
CA TYR A 85 15.98 18.02 7.40
C TYR A 85 14.49 17.92 7.71
N GLN A 86 13.87 16.75 7.54
CA GLN A 86 12.43 16.60 7.77
C GLN A 86 11.99 16.98 9.21
N HIS A 87 12.88 16.85 10.19
CA HIS A 87 12.59 17.20 11.59
C HIS A 87 12.72 18.70 11.89
N ASP A 88 13.34 19.47 10.99
CA ASP A 88 13.58 20.91 11.15
C ASP A 88 12.45 21.77 10.57
N VAL A 89 11.46 21.14 9.94
CA VAL A 89 10.32 21.82 9.34
C VAL A 89 9.02 21.61 10.14
N SER A 90 8.01 22.43 9.88
CA SER A 90 6.69 22.25 10.49
C SER A 90 6.10 20.85 10.14
N GLN A 91 5.94 20.00 11.13
CA GLN A 91 5.45 18.63 10.95
C GLN A 91 4.03 18.59 10.38
N THR A 92 3.18 19.54 10.75
CA THR A 92 1.81 19.65 10.23
C THR A 92 1.79 20.00 8.74
N LYS A 93 2.64 20.96 8.32
CA LYS A 93 2.76 21.33 6.91
C LYS A 93 3.39 20.20 6.10
N LEU A 94 4.42 19.53 6.64
CA LEU A 94 5.05 18.39 6.00
C LEU A 94 4.05 17.26 5.76
N ALA A 95 3.31 16.86 6.77
CA ALA A 95 2.29 15.81 6.65
C ALA A 95 1.27 16.15 5.56
N ARG A 96 0.72 17.38 5.59
CA ARG A 96 -0.27 17.83 4.59
C ARG A 96 0.28 17.81 3.16
N ASN A 97 1.51 18.27 2.97
CA ASN A 97 2.12 18.29 1.64
C ASN A 97 2.42 16.88 1.13
N LEU A 98 2.90 16.00 2.01
CA LEU A 98 3.15 14.61 1.65
C LEU A 98 1.85 13.87 1.31
N ASP A 99 0.78 14.09 2.06
CA ASP A 99 -0.53 13.51 1.77
C ASP A 99 -1.05 13.97 0.39
N ALA A 100 -0.90 15.26 0.07
CA ALA A 100 -1.28 15.78 -1.25
C ALA A 100 -0.47 15.12 -2.38
N VAL A 101 0.85 14.99 -2.22
CA VAL A 101 1.71 14.31 -3.22
C VAL A 101 1.31 12.84 -3.39
N VAL A 102 1.01 12.12 -2.31
CA VAL A 102 0.55 10.73 -2.39
C VAL A 102 -0.78 10.63 -3.12
N GLU A 103 -1.72 11.54 -2.83
CA GLU A 103 -3.01 11.60 -3.52
C GLU A 103 -2.82 11.85 -5.02
N ASP A 104 -2.01 12.84 -5.39
CA ASP A 104 -1.69 13.15 -6.79
C ASP A 104 -1.07 11.95 -7.52
N CYS A 105 -0.10 11.26 -6.89
CA CYS A 105 0.54 10.08 -7.46
C CYS A 105 -0.45 8.93 -7.66
N VAL A 106 -1.31 8.66 -6.68
CA VAL A 106 -2.31 7.58 -6.77
C VAL A 106 -3.30 7.86 -7.90
N ASN A 107 -3.81 9.10 -7.99
CA ASN A 107 -4.76 9.47 -9.03
C ASN A 107 -4.12 9.51 -10.44
N ALA A 108 -2.83 9.84 -10.54
CA ALA A 108 -2.10 9.82 -11.82
C ALA A 108 -1.83 8.40 -12.33
N VAL A 109 -1.53 7.46 -11.43
CA VAL A 109 -1.31 6.05 -11.79
C VAL A 109 -2.62 5.34 -12.09
N GLY A 110 -3.69 5.71 -11.38
CA GLY A 110 -4.97 5.01 -11.41
C GLY A 110 -5.00 3.79 -10.48
N VAL A 111 -6.20 3.37 -10.14
CA VAL A 111 -6.45 2.27 -9.20
C VAL A 111 -7.49 1.31 -9.76
N ASP A 112 -7.20 0.03 -9.72
CA ASP A 112 -8.18 -1.01 -10.01
C ASP A 112 -9.12 -1.18 -8.81
N VAL A 113 -10.36 -0.76 -8.95
CA VAL A 113 -11.39 -0.84 -7.91
C VAL A 113 -11.68 -2.27 -7.47
N ASN A 114 -11.43 -3.25 -8.34
CA ASN A 114 -11.72 -4.66 -8.06
C ASN A 114 -10.66 -5.32 -7.17
N THR A 115 -9.47 -4.76 -7.10
CA THR A 115 -8.35 -5.32 -6.32
C THR A 115 -7.90 -4.42 -5.18
N ALA A 116 -8.20 -3.12 -5.25
CA ALA A 116 -7.73 -2.13 -4.29
C ALA A 116 -8.25 -2.37 -2.87
N SER A 117 -7.39 -2.10 -1.90
CA SER A 117 -7.71 -2.09 -0.47
C SER A 117 -8.35 -0.76 -0.05
N VAL A 118 -9.00 -0.75 1.12
CA VAL A 118 -9.57 0.49 1.69
C VAL A 118 -8.52 1.61 1.79
N PRO A 119 -7.29 1.39 2.31
CA PRO A 119 -6.27 2.45 2.36
C PRO A 119 -5.91 3.04 1.00
N LEU A 120 -5.86 2.22 -0.05
CA LEU A 120 -5.57 2.70 -1.40
C LEU A 120 -6.75 3.50 -1.96
N LEU A 121 -7.97 3.01 -1.80
CA LEU A 121 -9.18 3.70 -2.25
C LEU A 121 -9.37 5.07 -1.58
N THR A 122 -8.97 5.23 -0.31
CA THR A 122 -9.06 6.54 0.38
C THR A 122 -8.19 7.62 -0.24
N ARG A 123 -7.23 7.26 -1.08
CA ARG A 123 -6.35 8.20 -1.81
C ARG A 123 -6.95 8.66 -3.14
N ILE A 124 -8.06 8.09 -3.56
CA ILE A 124 -8.79 8.56 -4.75
C ILE A 124 -9.54 9.83 -4.42
N SER A 125 -9.43 10.83 -5.29
CA SER A 125 -10.09 12.12 -5.13
C SER A 125 -11.61 11.95 -4.92
N GLY A 126 -12.16 12.65 -3.95
CA GLY A 126 -13.58 12.58 -3.59
C GLY A 126 -13.97 11.38 -2.69
N LEU A 127 -13.09 10.42 -2.46
CA LEU A 127 -13.34 9.31 -1.54
C LEU A 127 -12.82 9.61 -0.13
N ASN A 128 -13.47 9.00 0.85
CA ASN A 128 -13.03 8.96 2.24
C ASN A 128 -13.09 7.52 2.76
N GLY A 129 -12.62 7.28 3.98
CA GLY A 129 -12.57 5.93 4.56
C GLY A 129 -13.92 5.23 4.60
N SER A 130 -15.03 5.94 4.82
CA SER A 130 -16.37 5.36 4.83
C SER A 130 -16.81 4.91 3.42
N LEU A 131 -16.59 5.75 2.42
CA LEU A 131 -16.89 5.41 1.02
C LEU A 131 -16.00 4.29 0.50
N ALA A 132 -14.71 4.33 0.80
CA ALA A 132 -13.77 3.26 0.45
C ALA A 132 -14.21 1.92 1.06
N SER A 133 -14.62 1.90 2.32
CA SER A 133 -15.16 0.71 2.97
C SER A 133 -16.45 0.22 2.32
N ASN A 134 -17.35 1.14 1.92
CA ASN A 134 -18.58 0.78 1.22
C ASN A 134 -18.29 0.15 -0.16
N ILE A 135 -17.30 0.66 -0.89
CA ILE A 135 -16.87 0.09 -2.18
C ILE A 135 -16.39 -1.35 -1.99
N VAL A 136 -15.52 -1.59 -1.01
CA VAL A 136 -15.00 -2.94 -0.72
C VAL A 136 -16.13 -3.87 -0.30
N SER A 137 -17.00 -3.46 0.64
CA SER A 137 -18.13 -4.26 1.09
C SER A 137 -19.11 -4.58 -0.03
N TYR A 138 -19.36 -3.63 -0.93
CA TYR A 138 -20.22 -3.85 -2.09
C TYR A 138 -19.60 -4.88 -3.03
N ARG A 139 -18.32 -4.74 -3.35
CA ARG A 139 -17.57 -5.69 -4.18
C ARG A 139 -17.59 -7.10 -3.58
N ASP A 140 -17.37 -7.22 -2.27
CA ASP A 140 -17.31 -8.51 -1.59
C ASP A 140 -18.67 -9.23 -1.57
N SER A 141 -19.78 -8.46 -1.56
CA SER A 141 -21.14 -9.01 -1.54
C SER A 141 -21.79 -9.18 -2.92
N HIS A 142 -21.43 -8.40 -3.92
CA HIS A 142 -22.06 -8.40 -5.27
C HIS A 142 -21.12 -8.85 -6.38
N GLY A 143 -19.84 -9.11 -6.06
CA GLY A 143 -18.80 -9.43 -7.03
C GLY A 143 -18.14 -8.21 -7.67
N ALA A 144 -17.26 -8.47 -8.63
CA ALA A 144 -16.47 -7.43 -9.29
C ALA A 144 -17.32 -6.42 -10.04
N PHE A 145 -16.92 -5.15 -9.99
CA PHE A 145 -17.48 -4.11 -10.85
C PHE A 145 -17.13 -4.39 -12.31
N ARG A 146 -18.12 -4.35 -13.19
CA ARG A 146 -17.94 -4.61 -14.64
C ARG A 146 -17.69 -3.33 -15.43
N SER A 147 -18.08 -2.19 -14.88
CA SER A 147 -17.89 -0.88 -15.46
C SER A 147 -17.74 0.17 -14.36
N ARG A 148 -17.19 1.33 -14.71
CA ARG A 148 -17.12 2.48 -13.79
C ARG A 148 -18.51 2.91 -13.32
N ASP A 149 -19.53 2.82 -14.16
CA ASP A 149 -20.91 3.18 -13.80
C ASP A 149 -21.51 2.31 -12.69
N ASP A 150 -21.01 1.08 -12.51
CA ASP A 150 -21.44 0.23 -11.40
C ASP A 150 -21.10 0.81 -10.01
N LEU A 151 -20.12 1.71 -9.92
CA LEU A 151 -19.81 2.43 -8.69
C LEU A 151 -20.99 3.27 -8.17
N LYS A 152 -21.88 3.74 -9.05
CA LYS A 152 -23.10 4.48 -8.66
C LYS A 152 -24.07 3.63 -7.82
N LYS A 153 -23.92 2.30 -7.84
CA LYS A 153 -24.71 1.36 -7.04
C LYS A 153 -24.22 1.24 -5.59
N VAL A 154 -23.01 1.74 -5.32
CA VAL A 154 -22.42 1.69 -3.98
C VAL A 154 -23.16 2.66 -3.04
N PRO A 155 -23.58 2.22 -1.85
CA PRO A 155 -24.28 3.08 -0.91
C PRO A 155 -23.48 4.34 -0.58
N ARG A 156 -24.16 5.50 -0.60
CA ARG A 156 -23.62 6.83 -0.28
C ARG A 156 -22.60 7.39 -1.29
N LEU A 157 -22.36 6.71 -2.40
CA LEU A 157 -21.54 7.20 -3.50
C LEU A 157 -22.46 7.97 -4.47
N GLY A 158 -22.61 9.28 -4.21
CA GLY A 158 -23.44 10.15 -5.05
C GLY A 158 -22.76 10.56 -6.35
N GLU A 159 -23.52 11.16 -7.25
CA GLU A 159 -23.07 11.55 -8.58
C GLU A 159 -21.86 12.49 -8.57
N LYS A 160 -21.87 13.48 -7.67
CA LYS A 160 -20.74 14.41 -7.49
C LYS A 160 -19.45 13.67 -7.08
N THR A 161 -19.56 12.72 -6.16
CA THR A 161 -18.41 11.89 -5.72
C THR A 161 -17.93 10.99 -6.86
N PHE A 162 -18.87 10.42 -7.61
CA PHE A 162 -18.55 9.59 -8.77
C PHE A 162 -17.75 10.36 -9.83
N GLU A 163 -18.13 11.60 -10.10
CA GLU A 163 -17.39 12.46 -11.04
C GLU A 163 -15.99 12.83 -10.53
N GLN A 164 -15.87 13.14 -9.24
CA GLN A 164 -14.58 13.47 -8.62
C GLN A 164 -13.65 12.27 -8.57
N ALA A 165 -14.18 11.05 -8.40
CA ALA A 165 -13.42 9.80 -8.33
C ALA A 165 -12.95 9.35 -9.73
N ALA A 166 -12.14 10.17 -10.39
CA ALA A 166 -11.62 9.91 -11.73
C ALA A 166 -10.38 8.99 -11.77
N GLY A 167 -9.87 8.58 -10.63
CA GLY A 167 -8.67 7.73 -10.51
C GLY A 167 -8.91 6.23 -10.73
N PHE A 168 -10.07 5.84 -11.21
CA PHE A 168 -10.42 4.46 -11.55
C PHE A 168 -10.25 4.15 -13.03
#